data_0dd97e2e0c7f0d126f174fe788923238
#
_entry.id   0dd97e2e0c7f0d126f174fe788923238
#
_cell.length_a   1.000
_cell.length_b   1.000
_cell.length_c   1.000
_cell.angle_alpha   90.00
_cell.angle_beta   90.00
_cell.angle_gamma   90.00
#
_symmetry.space_group_name_H-M   'P 1'
#
loop_
_entity.id
_entity.type
_entity.pdbx_description
1 polymer ?
#
loop_
_entity_poly.entity_id
_entity_poly.type
_entity_poly.pdbx_seq_one_letter_code
_entity_poly.pdbx_strand_id
1 'polypeptide(L)'
;VVDSGIDLDHPGLDNVEITAWFDAVNGESTPYDDQGHGTAMVGIISAREGIGGISTGSDLLVAKGIDESGAGTDEGIAQAVDWCVESGADIISLSLGGDQGPGLAGLTLDVLESSVQDALDEGVFVVAAAGNDGTNDDGDVASPGSVSDVICVGGVNRNGDVWSGSSRGDNNGRLWPNPILPRQDPDRKPELIAPAS
;
A
#
# COMPACT_ATOMS: atom_id res chain seq x y z
N VAL A 1 -4.52 2.18 -7.87
CA VAL A 1 -3.86 2.80 -6.71
C VAL A 1 -4.90 3.09 -5.66
N VAL A 2 -4.71 2.58 -4.45
CA VAL A 2 -5.56 2.90 -3.29
C VAL A 2 -4.75 3.78 -2.35
N ASP A 3 -5.20 5.05 -2.16
CA ASP A 3 -4.44 6.06 -1.42
C ASP A 3 -5.36 7.23 -0.99
N SER A 4 -4.82 8.43 -0.80
CA SER A 4 -5.57 9.64 -0.40
C SER A 4 -6.36 10.32 -1.55
N GLY A 5 -6.24 9.82 -2.77
CA GLY A 5 -6.90 10.38 -3.94
C GLY A 5 -5.91 10.81 -5.03
N ILE A 6 -6.35 11.73 -5.89
CA ILE A 6 -5.55 12.32 -6.97
C ILE A 6 -5.98 13.75 -7.25
N ASP A 7 -5.01 14.66 -7.35
CA ASP A 7 -5.17 16.02 -7.89
C ASP A 7 -4.76 16.02 -9.37
N LEU A 8 -5.76 15.96 -10.26
CA LEU A 8 -5.53 15.96 -11.71
C LEU A 8 -5.07 17.32 -12.25
N ASP A 9 -5.20 18.39 -11.47
CA ASP A 9 -4.71 19.74 -11.83
C ASP A 9 -3.23 19.95 -11.43
N HIS A 10 -2.62 18.95 -10.77
CA HIS A 10 -1.21 19.03 -10.37
C HIS A 10 -0.30 19.04 -11.61
N PRO A 11 0.61 20.04 -11.75
CA PRO A 11 1.46 20.19 -12.95
C PRO A 11 2.32 18.97 -13.29
N GLY A 12 2.68 18.14 -12.31
CA GLY A 12 3.42 16.89 -12.52
C GLY A 12 2.59 15.77 -13.13
N LEU A 13 1.26 15.93 -13.19
CA LEU A 13 0.32 14.97 -13.75
C LEU A 13 -0.32 15.44 -15.07
N ASP A 14 0.23 16.48 -15.69
CA ASP A 14 -0.20 16.92 -17.01
C ASP A 14 -0.23 15.72 -17.99
N ASN A 15 -1.37 15.55 -18.66
CA ASN A 15 -1.63 14.44 -19.58
C ASN A 15 -1.70 13.03 -18.93
N VAL A 16 -1.82 12.94 -17.62
CA VAL A 16 -2.22 11.70 -16.94
C VAL A 16 -3.75 11.62 -16.94
N GLU A 17 -4.26 10.51 -17.43
CA GLU A 17 -5.70 10.22 -17.42
C GLU A 17 -5.95 9.02 -16.51
N ILE A 18 -7.06 9.07 -15.77
CA ILE A 18 -7.52 7.92 -14.98
C ILE A 18 -8.69 7.25 -15.70
N THR A 19 -8.72 5.92 -15.64
CA THR A 19 -9.76 5.11 -16.26
C THR A 19 -11.03 5.12 -15.43
N ALA A 20 -10.89 5.05 -14.10
CA ALA A 20 -12.02 5.11 -13.17
C ALA A 20 -11.58 5.65 -11.80
N TRP A 21 -12.58 6.12 -11.05
CA TRP A 21 -12.45 6.73 -9.74
C TRP A 21 -13.44 6.14 -8.73
N PHE A 22 -12.98 5.94 -7.51
CA PHE A 22 -13.81 5.55 -6.38
C PHE A 22 -13.38 6.31 -5.11
N ASP A 23 -14.35 6.74 -4.30
CA ASP A 23 -14.11 7.41 -3.03
C ASP A 23 -14.84 6.66 -1.91
N ALA A 24 -14.07 5.87 -1.14
CA ALA A 24 -14.56 5.14 0.03
C ALA A 24 -14.66 6.01 1.28
N VAL A 25 -14.15 7.25 1.25
CA VAL A 25 -14.12 8.16 2.40
C VAL A 25 -15.37 9.02 2.46
N ASN A 26 -15.66 9.75 1.36
CA ASN A 26 -16.77 10.72 1.31
C ASN A 26 -17.81 10.40 0.24
N GLY A 27 -17.54 9.43 -0.64
CA GLY A 27 -18.45 9.05 -1.72
C GLY A 27 -18.56 10.08 -2.85
N GLU A 28 -17.54 10.93 -3.01
CA GLU A 28 -17.51 11.95 -4.06
C GLU A 28 -17.28 11.34 -5.43
N SER A 29 -18.01 11.80 -6.41
CA SER A 29 -17.93 11.29 -7.80
C SER A 29 -16.81 11.93 -8.63
N THR A 30 -16.23 13.04 -8.16
CA THR A 30 -15.17 13.77 -8.83
C THR A 30 -13.85 13.50 -8.13
N PRO A 31 -12.78 13.12 -8.86
CA PRO A 31 -11.47 12.92 -8.27
C PRO A 31 -10.97 14.17 -7.55
N TYR A 32 -10.36 13.96 -6.41
CA TYR A 32 -9.65 14.98 -5.63
C TYR A 32 -8.63 14.32 -4.70
N ASP A 33 -7.70 15.12 -4.19
CA ASP A 33 -6.75 14.72 -3.16
C ASP A 33 -6.57 15.88 -2.17
N ASP A 34 -7.06 15.69 -0.95
CA ASP A 34 -7.00 16.68 0.13
C ASP A 34 -5.81 16.46 1.09
N GLN A 35 -4.98 15.45 0.80
CA GLN A 35 -3.80 15.09 1.59
C GLN A 35 -2.50 15.21 0.77
N GLY A 36 -2.53 14.81 -0.50
CA GLY A 36 -1.43 14.95 -1.47
C GLY A 36 -0.55 13.71 -1.62
N HIS A 37 -0.64 12.70 -0.76
CA HIS A 37 0.17 11.49 -0.85
C HIS A 37 -0.20 10.65 -2.08
N GLY A 38 -1.50 10.44 -2.33
CA GLY A 38 -1.97 9.68 -3.48
C GLY A 38 -1.53 10.30 -4.82
N THR A 39 -1.61 11.63 -4.92
CA THR A 39 -1.08 12.39 -6.07
C THR A 39 0.39 12.12 -6.30
N ALA A 40 1.20 12.09 -5.24
CA ALA A 40 2.62 11.77 -5.33
C ALA A 40 2.85 10.31 -5.76
N MET A 41 2.08 9.34 -5.23
CA MET A 41 2.18 7.92 -5.61
C MET A 41 1.81 7.71 -7.08
N VAL A 42 0.72 8.31 -7.54
CA VAL A 42 0.37 8.29 -8.97
C VAL A 42 1.46 8.93 -9.82
N GLY A 43 2.07 10.02 -9.34
CA GLY A 43 3.18 10.67 -10.03
C GLY A 43 4.39 9.74 -10.23
N ILE A 44 4.77 8.96 -9.22
CA ILE A 44 5.85 7.96 -9.30
C ILE A 44 5.50 6.86 -10.32
N ILE A 45 4.23 6.48 -10.41
CA ILE A 45 3.79 5.44 -11.34
C ILE A 45 3.70 5.99 -12.76
N SER A 46 3.02 7.11 -12.98
CA SER A 46 2.50 7.48 -14.31
C SER A 46 2.80 8.89 -14.79
N ALA A 47 3.52 9.74 -14.02
CA ALA A 47 3.84 11.08 -14.50
C ALA A 47 4.56 11.03 -15.87
N ARG A 48 4.08 11.82 -16.83
CA ARG A 48 4.64 11.83 -18.20
C ARG A 48 5.70 12.91 -18.41
N GLU A 49 5.70 13.93 -17.54
CA GLU A 49 6.63 15.04 -17.57
C GLU A 49 7.33 15.23 -16.22
N GLY A 50 8.40 15.98 -16.20
CA GLY A 50 9.15 16.29 -14.98
C GLY A 50 9.96 15.12 -14.46
N ILE A 51 9.45 14.44 -13.43
CA ILE A 51 10.14 13.30 -12.79
C ILE A 51 10.10 12.02 -13.63
N GLY A 52 9.15 11.90 -14.55
CA GLY A 52 8.95 10.70 -15.37
C GLY A 52 8.53 9.47 -14.54
N GLY A 53 7.30 9.04 -14.68
CA GLY A 53 6.79 7.83 -14.01
C GLY A 53 7.39 6.56 -14.61
N ILE A 54 7.34 5.48 -13.84
CA ILE A 54 7.92 4.19 -14.24
C ILE A 54 7.01 3.45 -15.23
N SER A 55 5.68 3.65 -15.17
CA SER A 55 4.69 2.95 -15.99
C SER A 55 3.70 3.92 -16.64
N THR A 56 4.20 4.80 -17.48
CA THR A 56 3.42 5.89 -18.10
C THR A 56 2.36 5.43 -19.11
N GLY A 57 2.32 4.15 -19.43
CA GLY A 57 1.35 3.54 -20.37
C GLY A 57 0.29 2.67 -19.70
N SER A 58 0.28 2.59 -18.37
CA SER A 58 -0.74 1.83 -17.65
C SER A 58 -2.07 2.59 -17.60
N ASP A 59 -3.17 1.86 -17.72
CA ASP A 59 -4.49 2.37 -17.35
C ASP A 59 -4.57 2.51 -15.83
N LEU A 60 -5.10 3.63 -15.36
CA LEU A 60 -5.12 3.95 -13.94
C LEU A 60 -6.53 3.88 -13.35
N LEU A 61 -6.69 3.03 -12.37
CA LEU A 61 -7.80 3.05 -11.42
C LEU A 61 -7.30 3.73 -10.14
N VAL A 62 -8.01 4.75 -9.66
CA VAL A 62 -7.66 5.45 -8.42
C VAL A 62 -8.81 5.37 -7.44
N ALA A 63 -8.53 4.85 -6.26
CA ALA A 63 -9.49 4.77 -5.16
C ALA A 63 -8.97 5.54 -3.95
N LYS A 64 -9.80 6.44 -3.41
CA LYS A 64 -9.52 7.15 -2.18
C LYS A 64 -10.00 6.33 -0.99
N GLY A 65 -9.04 5.80 -0.21
CA GLY A 65 -9.28 5.08 1.04
C GLY A 65 -8.71 5.78 2.27
N ILE A 66 -7.97 6.89 2.06
CA ILE A 66 -7.29 7.69 3.07
C ILE A 66 -7.86 9.10 3.06
N ASP A 67 -8.17 9.64 4.23
CA ASP A 67 -8.73 10.98 4.42
C ASP A 67 -7.66 12.10 4.45
N GLU A 68 -8.10 13.34 4.67
CA GLU A 68 -7.26 14.55 4.75
C GLU A 68 -6.22 14.49 5.88
N SER A 69 -6.46 13.70 6.91
CA SER A 69 -5.53 13.53 8.04
C SER A 69 -4.46 12.47 7.79
N GLY A 70 -4.55 11.73 6.70
CA GLY A 70 -3.70 10.60 6.37
C GLY A 70 -4.15 9.30 7.04
N ALA A 71 -5.39 9.23 7.52
CA ALA A 71 -5.96 8.04 8.13
C ALA A 71 -7.01 7.38 7.22
N GLY A 72 -7.17 6.07 7.36
CA GLY A 72 -8.22 5.29 6.72
C GLY A 72 -8.76 4.25 7.70
N THR A 73 -9.95 3.75 7.43
CA THR A 73 -10.49 2.60 8.15
C THR A 73 -10.24 1.32 7.37
N ASP A 74 -10.04 0.21 8.05
CA ASP A 74 -9.84 -1.08 7.38
C ASP A 74 -11.00 -1.42 6.45
N GLU A 75 -12.24 -1.10 6.85
CA GLU A 75 -13.43 -1.28 6.02
C GLU A 75 -13.43 -0.38 4.77
N GLY A 76 -13.02 0.87 4.89
CA GLY A 76 -12.96 1.81 3.76
C GLY A 76 -11.89 1.41 2.76
N ILE A 77 -10.71 1.01 3.24
CA ILE A 77 -9.61 0.55 2.38
C ILE A 77 -9.98 -0.79 1.74
N ALA A 78 -10.60 -1.72 2.48
CA ALA A 78 -11.11 -2.99 1.94
C ALA A 78 -12.10 -2.76 0.80
N GLN A 79 -13.09 -1.87 0.97
CA GLN A 79 -14.02 -1.50 -0.11
C GLN A 79 -13.29 -0.93 -1.33
N ALA A 80 -12.23 -0.16 -1.13
CA ALA A 80 -11.43 0.37 -2.24
C ALA A 80 -10.64 -0.74 -2.97
N VAL A 81 -10.13 -1.74 -2.24
CA VAL A 81 -9.48 -2.94 -2.80
C VAL A 81 -10.49 -3.75 -3.62
N ASP A 82 -11.65 -4.07 -3.04
CA ASP A 82 -12.72 -4.83 -3.70
C ASP A 82 -13.17 -4.14 -4.99
N TRP A 83 -13.36 -2.81 -4.93
CA TRP A 83 -13.69 -2.02 -6.12
C TRP A 83 -12.61 -2.08 -7.21
N CYS A 84 -11.34 -2.08 -6.84
CA CYS A 84 -10.25 -2.25 -7.82
C CYS A 84 -10.33 -3.61 -8.52
N VAL A 85 -10.59 -4.69 -7.78
CA VAL A 85 -10.76 -6.04 -8.33
C VAL A 85 -11.96 -6.08 -9.27
N GLU A 86 -13.13 -5.61 -8.83
CA GLU A 86 -14.35 -5.54 -9.64
C GLU A 86 -14.18 -4.69 -10.90
N SER A 87 -13.33 -3.67 -10.85
CA SER A 87 -13.00 -2.80 -11.99
C SER A 87 -11.93 -3.39 -12.92
N GLY A 88 -11.42 -4.59 -12.63
CA GLY A 88 -10.50 -5.31 -13.50
C GLY A 88 -9.04 -4.90 -13.35
N ALA A 89 -8.61 -4.49 -12.16
CA ALA A 89 -7.20 -4.21 -11.89
C ALA A 89 -6.34 -5.46 -12.03
N ASP A 90 -5.21 -5.37 -12.71
CA ASP A 90 -4.18 -6.43 -12.73
C ASP A 90 -3.23 -6.29 -11.52
N ILE A 91 -3.04 -5.04 -11.04
CA ILE A 91 -2.12 -4.71 -9.95
C ILE A 91 -2.78 -3.69 -9.03
N ILE A 92 -2.75 -3.93 -7.72
CA ILE A 92 -3.18 -2.98 -6.68
C ILE A 92 -1.94 -2.50 -5.92
N SER A 93 -1.76 -1.18 -5.83
CA SER A 93 -0.69 -0.53 -5.07
C SER A 93 -1.27 0.10 -3.80
N LEU A 94 -0.74 -0.30 -2.64
CA LEU A 94 -1.13 0.12 -1.30
C LEU A 94 0.08 0.76 -0.60
N SER A 95 0.30 2.06 -0.84
CA SER A 95 1.36 2.82 -0.14
C SER A 95 0.87 3.30 1.23
N LEU A 96 0.24 2.40 1.95
CA LEU A 96 -0.39 2.61 3.25
C LEU A 96 -0.16 1.37 4.12
N GLY A 97 -0.45 1.50 5.39
CA GLY A 97 -0.40 0.39 6.33
C GLY A 97 -0.55 0.86 7.77
N GLY A 98 -0.88 -0.07 8.62
CA GLY A 98 -1.02 0.16 10.06
C GLY A 98 -0.51 -1.03 10.87
N ASP A 99 -0.24 -0.76 12.15
CA ASP A 99 0.12 -1.80 13.09
C ASP A 99 -1.10 -2.68 13.37
N GLN A 100 -0.88 -3.97 13.36
CA GLN A 100 -1.87 -4.90 13.90
C GLN A 100 -1.90 -4.72 15.42
N GLY A 101 -3.07 -4.35 15.95
CA GLY A 101 -3.27 -4.15 17.38
C GLY A 101 -2.93 -5.39 18.21
N PRO A 102 -2.70 -5.23 19.53
CA PRO A 102 -2.43 -6.35 20.43
C PRO A 102 -3.66 -7.29 20.48
N GLY A 103 -3.45 -8.57 20.18
CA GLY A 103 -4.51 -9.57 20.18
C GLY A 103 -4.07 -10.87 19.56
N LEU A 104 -5.05 -11.59 18.98
CA LEU A 104 -4.81 -12.78 18.18
C LEU A 104 -4.37 -12.43 16.73
N ALA A 105 -3.74 -11.28 16.56
CA ALA A 105 -3.17 -10.83 15.30
C ALA A 105 -2.32 -11.95 14.66
N GLY A 106 -2.53 -12.19 13.38
CA GLY A 106 -1.90 -13.28 12.64
C GLY A 106 -2.56 -14.67 12.82
N LEU A 107 -3.63 -14.79 13.63
CA LEU A 107 -4.45 -16.02 13.68
C LEU A 107 -5.76 -15.88 12.89
N THR A 108 -6.22 -14.67 12.67
CA THR A 108 -7.38 -14.36 11.81
C THR A 108 -7.06 -13.12 11.01
N LEU A 109 -7.37 -13.13 9.74
CA LEU A 109 -7.29 -11.93 8.90
C LEU A 109 -8.36 -10.93 9.37
N ASP A 110 -8.00 -9.65 9.41
CA ASP A 110 -8.99 -8.58 9.54
C ASP A 110 -9.71 -8.34 8.20
N VAL A 111 -10.60 -7.35 8.14
CA VAL A 111 -11.42 -7.12 6.93
C VAL A 111 -10.54 -6.68 5.74
N LEU A 112 -9.53 -5.85 5.98
CA LEU A 112 -8.61 -5.41 4.94
C LEU A 112 -7.74 -6.57 4.44
N GLU A 113 -7.14 -7.33 5.34
CA GLU A 113 -6.33 -8.49 4.99
C GLU A 113 -7.15 -9.54 4.22
N SER A 114 -8.44 -9.72 4.59
CA SER A 114 -9.35 -10.61 3.88
C SER A 114 -9.60 -10.14 2.45
N SER A 115 -9.92 -8.86 2.22
CA SER A 115 -10.11 -8.33 0.86
C SER A 115 -8.82 -8.41 0.03
N VAL A 116 -7.67 -8.19 0.65
CA VAL A 116 -6.37 -8.36 -0.03
C VAL A 116 -6.12 -9.82 -0.40
N GLN A 117 -6.44 -10.77 0.48
CA GLN A 117 -6.33 -12.20 0.17
C GLN A 117 -7.28 -12.61 -0.96
N ASP A 118 -8.52 -12.11 -0.96
CA ASP A 118 -9.49 -12.37 -2.03
C ASP A 118 -8.99 -11.81 -3.38
N ALA A 119 -8.36 -10.63 -3.39
CA ALA A 119 -7.75 -10.06 -4.58
C ALA A 119 -6.61 -10.95 -5.13
N LEU A 120 -5.74 -11.47 -4.25
CA LEU A 120 -4.68 -12.40 -4.61
C LEU A 120 -5.25 -13.72 -5.18
N ASP A 121 -6.31 -14.25 -4.57
CA ASP A 121 -6.97 -15.49 -5.00
C ASP A 121 -7.63 -15.33 -6.38
N GLU A 122 -8.06 -14.11 -6.74
CA GLU A 122 -8.55 -13.77 -8.09
C GLU A 122 -7.42 -13.50 -9.09
N GLY A 123 -6.16 -13.56 -8.66
CA GLY A 123 -4.98 -13.43 -9.52
C GLY A 123 -4.49 -11.99 -9.71
N VAL A 124 -4.97 -11.06 -8.89
CA VAL A 124 -4.49 -9.68 -8.88
C VAL A 124 -3.20 -9.60 -8.07
N PHE A 125 -2.18 -8.91 -8.58
CA PHE A 125 -0.97 -8.65 -7.81
C PHE A 125 -1.21 -7.51 -6.82
N VAL A 126 -0.89 -7.74 -5.55
CA VAL A 126 -0.95 -6.70 -4.51
C VAL A 126 0.45 -6.32 -4.07
N VAL A 127 0.74 -5.03 -4.12
CA VAL A 127 2.03 -4.44 -3.70
C VAL A 127 1.76 -3.50 -2.55
N ALA A 128 2.38 -3.72 -1.40
CA ALA A 128 2.15 -2.91 -0.19
C ALA A 128 3.45 -2.43 0.44
N ALA A 129 3.37 -1.32 1.17
CA ALA A 129 4.48 -0.80 1.94
C ALA A 129 4.79 -1.68 3.15
N ALA A 130 6.07 -1.80 3.51
CA ALA A 130 6.49 -2.53 4.70
C ALA A 130 6.15 -1.79 6.01
N GLY A 131 5.93 -0.48 5.96
CA GLY A 131 5.74 0.36 7.13
C GLY A 131 6.95 1.22 7.47
N ASN A 132 6.77 2.11 8.45
CA ASN A 132 7.72 3.16 8.80
C ASN A 132 8.23 3.10 10.25
N ASP A 133 8.13 1.95 10.92
CA ASP A 133 8.40 1.81 12.35
C ASP A 133 9.88 1.57 12.66
N GLY A 134 10.66 1.27 11.62
CA GLY A 134 12.09 1.13 11.71
C GLY A 134 12.53 -0.01 12.65
N THR A 135 13.39 0.32 13.60
CA THR A 135 13.88 -0.65 14.61
C THR A 135 12.99 -0.71 15.85
N ASN A 136 11.93 0.10 15.90
CA ASN A 136 10.99 0.15 17.02
C ASN A 136 9.69 -0.59 16.72
N ASP A 137 9.59 -1.20 15.52
CA ASP A 137 8.42 -1.98 15.14
C ASP A 137 8.17 -3.18 16.07
N ASP A 138 7.02 -3.79 15.95
CA ASP A 138 6.65 -4.96 16.77
C ASP A 138 7.30 -6.26 16.29
N GLY A 139 8.05 -6.19 15.18
CA GLY A 139 8.84 -7.30 14.61
C GLY A 139 8.25 -7.91 13.36
N ASP A 140 7.22 -7.31 12.78
CA ASP A 140 6.75 -7.63 11.44
C ASP A 140 6.60 -6.36 10.60
N VAL A 141 6.26 -6.50 9.35
CA VAL A 141 5.88 -5.41 8.47
C VAL A 141 4.41 -5.03 8.74
N ALA A 142 4.04 -3.79 8.41
CA ALA A 142 2.69 -3.30 8.58
C ALA A 142 1.67 -4.10 7.75
N SER A 143 0.44 -4.24 8.25
CA SER A 143 -0.70 -4.74 7.46
C SER A 143 -1.10 -3.68 6.42
N PRO A 144 -1.45 -4.06 5.16
CA PRO A 144 -1.60 -5.43 4.66
C PRO A 144 -0.31 -6.04 4.05
N GLY A 145 0.84 -5.38 4.15
CA GLY A 145 2.12 -5.92 3.69
C GLY A 145 2.50 -7.26 4.36
N SER A 146 1.93 -7.52 5.55
CA SER A 146 2.10 -8.75 6.32
C SER A 146 1.36 -9.97 5.75
N VAL A 147 0.37 -9.77 4.87
CA VAL A 147 -0.39 -10.87 4.26
C VAL A 147 0.53 -11.71 3.38
N SER A 148 0.38 -13.05 3.44
CA SER A 148 1.12 -13.97 2.57
C SER A 148 0.86 -13.65 1.10
N ASP A 149 1.86 -13.84 0.26
CA ASP A 149 1.82 -13.59 -1.19
C ASP A 149 1.63 -12.11 -1.62
N VAL A 150 1.42 -11.17 -0.69
CA VAL A 150 1.55 -9.73 -0.97
C VAL A 150 3.01 -9.38 -1.23
N ILE A 151 3.29 -8.62 -2.26
CA ILE A 151 4.62 -8.07 -2.51
C ILE A 151 4.86 -6.89 -1.57
N CYS A 152 5.48 -7.16 -0.43
CA CYS A 152 5.82 -6.15 0.55
C CYS A 152 7.13 -5.46 0.18
N VAL A 153 7.16 -4.12 0.24
CA VAL A 153 8.31 -3.32 -0.19
C VAL A 153 8.89 -2.52 0.96
N GLY A 154 10.11 -2.85 1.35
CA GLY A 154 10.90 -2.10 2.33
C GLY A 154 11.68 -0.95 1.71
N GLY A 155 12.19 -0.04 2.54
CA GLY A 155 12.91 1.15 2.13
C GLY A 155 14.43 1.02 2.22
N VAL A 156 15.14 1.57 1.21
CA VAL A 156 16.59 1.76 1.24
C VAL A 156 16.97 3.22 1.00
N ASN A 157 18.10 3.62 1.55
CA ASN A 157 18.68 4.92 1.29
C ASN A 157 19.48 4.93 -0.04
N ARG A 158 20.02 6.11 -0.41
CA ARG A 158 20.78 6.29 -1.66
C ARG A 158 22.06 5.44 -1.74
N ASN A 159 22.57 4.92 -0.63
CA ASN A 159 23.76 4.06 -0.61
C ASN A 159 23.39 2.57 -0.76
N GLY A 160 22.09 2.24 -0.77
CA GLY A 160 21.60 0.87 -0.76
C GLY A 160 21.50 0.24 0.64
N ASP A 161 21.75 1.01 1.71
CA ASP A 161 21.55 0.53 3.07
C ASP A 161 20.04 0.57 3.42
N VAL A 162 19.58 -0.33 4.25
CA VAL A 162 18.20 -0.30 4.74
C VAL A 162 17.94 1.06 5.40
N TRP A 163 16.89 1.74 4.93
CA TRP A 163 16.46 3.01 5.53
C TRP A 163 16.07 2.80 6.99
N SER A 164 16.52 3.68 7.87
CA SER A 164 16.29 3.53 9.31
C SER A 164 14.83 3.55 9.74
N GLY A 165 13.94 4.10 8.90
CA GLY A 165 12.49 4.11 9.12
C GLY A 165 11.78 2.88 8.55
N SER A 166 12.42 2.06 7.72
CA SER A 166 11.75 0.89 7.13
C SER A 166 11.47 -0.18 8.17
N SER A 167 10.24 -0.66 8.26
CA SER A 167 9.89 -1.87 8.98
C SER A 167 10.56 -3.09 8.35
N ARG A 168 10.85 -4.14 9.12
CA ARG A 168 11.82 -5.19 8.73
C ARG A 168 11.30 -6.61 8.75
N GLY A 169 10.18 -6.89 9.38
CA GLY A 169 9.60 -8.22 9.43
C GLY A 169 10.48 -9.29 10.10
N ASP A 170 11.34 -8.90 11.05
CA ASP A 170 12.33 -9.78 11.67
C ASP A 170 11.94 -10.27 13.07
N ASN A 171 10.74 -9.89 13.51
CA ASN A 171 10.17 -10.24 14.82
C ASN A 171 11.00 -9.84 16.06
N ASN A 172 12.21 -9.33 15.90
CA ASN A 172 13.11 -8.77 16.94
C ASN A 172 13.20 -9.59 18.26
N GLY A 173 12.86 -10.89 18.21
CA GLY A 173 12.90 -11.77 19.37
C GLY A 173 11.79 -11.54 20.41
N ARG A 174 10.71 -10.88 20.05
CA ARG A 174 9.56 -10.64 20.95
C ARG A 174 8.77 -11.93 21.22
N LEU A 175 8.21 -12.05 22.45
CA LEU A 175 7.43 -13.23 22.84
C LEU A 175 6.04 -13.31 22.16
N TRP A 176 5.53 -12.16 21.69
CA TRP A 176 4.29 -12.02 20.94
C TRP A 176 4.56 -11.18 19.70
N PRO A 177 5.36 -11.73 18.79
CA PRO A 177 5.56 -11.09 17.51
C PRO A 177 4.36 -11.34 16.62
N ASN A 178 4.16 -10.50 15.67
CA ASN A 178 3.44 -10.79 14.47
C ASN A 178 4.49 -10.99 13.35
N PRO A 179 4.55 -12.14 12.70
CA PRO A 179 3.78 -13.36 12.96
C PRO A 179 4.24 -14.11 14.22
N ILE A 180 3.35 -14.90 14.81
CA ILE A 180 3.66 -15.73 16.00
C ILE A 180 4.80 -16.73 15.76
N LEU A 181 4.90 -17.23 14.53
CA LEU A 181 6.01 -18.07 14.07
C LEU A 181 6.87 -17.30 13.09
N PRO A 182 8.21 -17.44 13.14
CA PRO A 182 9.08 -16.82 12.17
C PRO A 182 8.68 -17.19 10.74
N ARG A 183 8.60 -16.19 9.86
CA ARG A 183 8.35 -16.41 8.43
C ARG A 183 9.49 -17.18 7.80
N GLN A 184 9.17 -18.05 6.87
CA GLN A 184 10.11 -18.85 6.12
C GLN A 184 9.95 -18.62 4.62
N ASP A 185 11.00 -18.91 3.85
CA ASP A 185 10.90 -18.83 2.39
C ASP A 185 9.75 -19.71 1.87
N PRO A 186 8.92 -19.22 0.92
CA PRO A 186 9.08 -17.96 0.17
C PRO A 186 8.49 -16.72 0.85
N ASP A 187 7.83 -16.83 1.99
CA ASP A 187 7.05 -15.78 2.62
C ASP A 187 7.86 -14.97 3.66
N ARG A 188 9.10 -14.60 3.31
CA ARG A 188 9.88 -13.63 4.10
C ARG A 188 9.54 -12.21 3.70
N LYS A 189 9.30 -11.36 4.71
CA LYS A 189 8.96 -9.95 4.54
C LYS A 189 10.14 -9.02 4.91
N PRO A 190 10.31 -7.90 4.21
CA PRO A 190 9.71 -7.57 2.90
C PRO A 190 10.38 -8.39 1.78
N GLU A 191 9.64 -8.68 0.71
CA GLU A 191 10.17 -9.41 -0.46
C GLU A 191 11.08 -8.54 -1.31
N LEU A 192 10.80 -7.25 -1.37
CA LEU A 192 11.52 -6.28 -2.19
C LEU A 192 11.97 -5.07 -1.37
N ILE A 193 12.91 -4.34 -1.92
CA ILE A 193 13.35 -3.03 -1.41
C ILE A 193 13.33 -1.99 -2.52
N ALA A 194 12.96 -0.76 -2.17
CA ALA A 194 12.95 0.38 -3.09
C ALA A 194 13.52 1.64 -2.43
N PRO A 195 13.95 2.64 -3.21
CA PRO A 195 14.42 3.91 -2.66
C PRO A 195 13.34 4.59 -1.81
N ALA A 196 13.68 5.00 -0.58
CA ALA A 196 12.76 5.63 0.38
C ALA A 196 13.28 6.97 0.93
N SER A 197 14.53 7.37 0.64
CA SER A 197 15.12 8.64 1.10
C SER A 197 16.24 9.14 0.18
#